data_b4460918954633385b6f2fb19126c9f9
#
_entry.id   b4460918954633385b6f2fb19126c9f9
#
_cell.length_a   1.000
_cell.length_b   1.000
_cell.length_c   1.000
_cell.angle_alpha   90.00
_cell.angle_beta   90.00
_cell.angle_gamma   90.00
#
_symmetry.space_group_name_H-M   'P 1'
#
loop_
_entity.id
_entity.type
_entity.pdbx_description
1 polymer ?
#
loop_
_entity_poly.entity_id
_entity_poly.type
_entity_poly.pdbx_seq_one_letter_code
_entity_poly.pdbx_strand_id
1 'polypeptide(L)'
;MHKTEQMRLLKGLMHHLDNKTNIDAGGIIRTPADTYTSEERFDMEWNTFFQDYAQIVGMSGDLPGPNTFLTTEYFGVPVLAVRDSKGKFKAYANVCAHRGVTVEANKRGEKTRFSCPFHGWTFNNDGELVGYPKKDQFGEIDKACYGLKELPATEKFGFLWVHPSRNGSINFDE
;
A
#
# COMPACT_ATOMS: atom_id res chain seq x y z
N MET A 1 -8.22 16.23 13.17
CA MET A 1 -9.51 16.66 13.79
C MET A 1 -9.33 17.98 14.49
N HIS A 2 -10.19 18.95 14.25
CA HIS A 2 -10.14 20.30 14.85
C HIS A 2 -10.35 20.24 16.37
N LYS A 3 -9.66 21.12 17.14
CA LYS A 3 -9.75 21.17 18.61
C LYS A 3 -11.18 21.35 19.12
N THR A 4 -11.98 22.15 18.42
CA THR A 4 -13.40 22.37 18.75
C THR A 4 -14.19 21.06 18.71
N GLU A 5 -13.96 20.22 17.70
CA GLU A 5 -14.63 18.92 17.56
C GLU A 5 -14.14 17.90 18.59
N GLN A 6 -12.84 17.91 18.91
CA GLN A 6 -12.31 17.10 20.00
C GLN A 6 -13.00 17.43 21.33
N MET A 7 -13.17 18.74 21.61
CA MET A 7 -13.82 19.20 22.83
C MET A 7 -15.32 18.87 22.86
N ARG A 8 -16.00 18.91 21.69
CA ARG A 8 -17.41 18.50 21.59
C ARG A 8 -17.59 17.03 21.92
N LEU A 9 -16.76 16.18 21.31
CA LEU A 9 -16.79 14.72 21.54
C LEU A 9 -16.42 14.38 22.99
N LEU A 10 -15.40 15.03 23.57
CA LEU A 10 -15.00 14.80 24.95
C LEU A 10 -16.13 15.16 25.92
N LYS A 11 -16.80 16.30 25.74
CA LYS A 11 -17.96 16.69 26.57
C LYS A 11 -19.10 15.67 26.47
N GLY A 12 -19.38 15.13 25.27
CA GLY A 12 -20.37 14.07 25.08
C GLY A 12 -20.00 12.80 25.84
N LEU A 13 -18.76 12.36 25.74
CA LEU A 13 -18.27 11.19 26.48
C LEU A 13 -18.33 11.39 28.00
N MET A 14 -17.91 12.54 28.52
CA MET A 14 -18.02 12.86 29.94
C MET A 14 -19.47 12.84 30.42
N HIS A 15 -20.41 13.42 29.66
CA HIS A 15 -21.83 13.38 29.97
C HIS A 15 -22.36 11.95 30.12
N HIS A 16 -22.00 11.05 29.18
CA HIS A 16 -22.40 9.65 29.24
C HIS A 16 -21.79 8.89 30.44
N LEU A 17 -20.52 9.21 30.76
CA LEU A 17 -19.84 8.63 31.91
C LEU A 17 -20.52 9.04 33.23
N ASP A 18 -20.81 10.34 33.40
CA ASP A 18 -21.42 10.90 34.61
C ASP A 18 -22.85 10.38 34.81
N ASN A 19 -23.60 10.20 33.74
CA ASN A 19 -24.98 9.75 33.79
C ASN A 19 -25.15 8.21 33.63
N LYS A 20 -24.05 7.46 33.46
CA LYS A 20 -24.05 6.01 33.21
C LYS A 20 -24.93 5.62 32.02
N THR A 21 -24.90 6.43 30.96
CA THR A 21 -25.64 6.21 29.71
C THR A 21 -24.67 5.90 28.56
N ASN A 22 -25.20 5.35 27.48
CA ASN A 22 -24.46 5.13 26.24
C ASN A 22 -25.12 5.92 25.10
N ILE A 23 -24.33 6.18 24.04
CA ILE A 23 -24.88 6.62 22.78
C ILE A 23 -25.56 5.40 22.15
N ASP A 24 -26.85 5.48 21.87
CA ASP A 24 -27.59 4.47 21.12
C ASP A 24 -28.38 5.13 19.98
N ALA A 25 -28.85 4.32 19.07
CA ALA A 25 -29.63 4.78 17.92
C ALA A 25 -31.12 4.99 18.24
N GLY A 26 -31.53 4.88 19.52
CA GLY A 26 -32.91 5.02 19.97
C GLY A 26 -33.83 3.84 19.61
N GLY A 27 -33.27 2.74 19.12
CA GLY A 27 -34.06 1.55 18.76
C GLY A 27 -33.25 0.46 18.06
N ILE A 28 -33.94 -0.63 17.72
CA ILE A 28 -33.35 -1.75 16.97
C ILE A 28 -33.26 -1.38 15.48
N ILE A 29 -32.08 -1.39 14.94
CA ILE A 29 -31.82 -1.26 13.50
C ILE A 29 -31.68 -2.67 12.93
N ARG A 30 -32.45 -2.97 11.88
CA ARG A 30 -32.35 -4.23 11.14
C ARG A 30 -31.65 -4.00 9.82
N THR A 31 -30.50 -4.62 9.63
CA THR A 31 -29.77 -4.59 8.35
C THR A 31 -30.10 -5.89 7.61
N PRO A 32 -30.54 -5.82 6.34
CA PRO A 32 -30.76 -7.02 5.54
C PRO A 32 -29.46 -7.83 5.38
N ALA A 33 -29.57 -9.16 5.40
CA ALA A 33 -28.40 -10.03 5.32
C ALA A 33 -27.65 -9.92 3.98
N ASP A 34 -28.34 -9.56 2.90
CA ASP A 34 -27.76 -9.33 1.58
C ASP A 34 -26.73 -8.20 1.57
N THR A 35 -26.79 -7.27 2.53
CA THR A 35 -25.75 -6.25 2.74
C THR A 35 -24.36 -6.87 2.93
N TYR A 36 -24.28 -8.07 3.48
CA TYR A 36 -23.04 -8.78 3.77
C TYR A 36 -22.74 -9.97 2.83
N THR A 37 -23.71 -10.38 2.01
CA THR A 37 -23.61 -11.59 1.19
C THR A 37 -23.79 -11.34 -0.32
N SER A 38 -24.09 -10.11 -0.73
CA SER A 38 -24.25 -9.74 -2.14
C SER A 38 -22.89 -9.64 -2.83
N GLU A 39 -22.69 -10.44 -3.88
CA GLU A 39 -21.51 -10.36 -4.75
C GLU A 39 -21.43 -9.01 -5.46
N GLU A 40 -22.56 -8.48 -5.93
CA GLU A 40 -22.62 -7.18 -6.60
C GLU A 40 -22.14 -6.04 -5.67
N ARG A 41 -22.56 -6.07 -4.39
CA ARG A 41 -22.09 -5.09 -3.39
C ARG A 41 -20.60 -5.25 -3.11
N PHE A 42 -20.14 -6.49 -2.96
CA PHE A 42 -18.72 -6.77 -2.76
C PHE A 42 -17.87 -6.22 -3.92
N ASP A 43 -18.27 -6.48 -5.16
CA ASP A 43 -17.56 -5.97 -6.34
C ASP A 43 -17.57 -4.44 -6.40
N MET A 44 -18.69 -3.82 -6.05
CA MET A 44 -18.79 -2.35 -5.99
C MET A 44 -17.89 -1.76 -4.89
N GLU A 45 -17.90 -2.35 -3.68
CA GLU A 45 -17.05 -1.93 -2.56
C GLU A 45 -15.58 -2.16 -2.88
N TRP A 46 -15.25 -3.32 -3.46
CA TRP A 46 -13.89 -3.65 -3.87
C TRP A 46 -13.32 -2.64 -4.86
N ASN A 47 -14.07 -2.34 -5.91
CA ASN A 47 -13.65 -1.36 -6.91
C ASN A 47 -13.56 0.04 -6.32
N THR A 48 -14.59 0.48 -5.57
CA THR A 48 -14.66 1.84 -5.06
C THR A 48 -13.64 2.08 -3.94
N PHE A 49 -13.56 1.18 -2.93
CA PHE A 49 -12.74 1.46 -1.74
C PHE A 49 -11.33 0.92 -1.85
N PHE A 50 -11.12 -0.21 -2.53
CA PHE A 50 -9.81 -0.87 -2.54
C PHE A 50 -9.00 -0.63 -3.81
N GLN A 51 -9.65 -0.30 -4.94
CA GLN A 51 -8.97 -0.04 -6.21
C GLN A 51 -8.82 1.45 -6.52
N ASP A 52 -9.78 2.27 -6.13
CA ASP A 52 -9.81 3.70 -6.46
C ASP A 52 -9.20 4.60 -5.37
N TYR A 53 -8.87 4.05 -4.20
CA TYR A 53 -8.25 4.79 -3.11
C TYR A 53 -6.93 4.19 -2.67
N ALA A 54 -6.07 5.05 -2.08
CA ALA A 54 -4.84 4.62 -1.46
C ALA A 54 -5.11 3.71 -0.26
N GLN A 55 -4.30 2.66 -0.14
CA GLN A 55 -4.40 1.65 0.91
C GLN A 55 -3.22 1.74 1.87
N ILE A 56 -3.43 1.40 3.13
CA ILE A 56 -2.36 1.27 4.13
C ILE A 56 -1.66 -0.07 3.89
N VAL A 57 -0.37 -0.03 3.56
CA VAL A 57 0.45 -1.22 3.36
C VAL A 57 1.28 -1.60 4.59
N GLY A 58 1.38 -0.69 5.55
CA GLY A 58 2.13 -0.90 6.79
C GLY A 58 2.20 0.37 7.63
N MET A 59 2.87 0.26 8.76
CA MET A 59 3.21 1.40 9.61
C MET A 59 4.59 1.95 9.23
N SER A 60 4.87 3.23 9.51
CA SER A 60 6.19 3.83 9.33
C SER A 60 7.31 3.03 10.01
N GLY A 61 7.04 2.45 11.18
CA GLY A 61 7.97 1.60 11.92
C GLY A 61 8.27 0.24 11.29
N ASP A 62 7.47 -0.22 10.32
CA ASP A 62 7.73 -1.46 9.58
C ASP A 62 8.92 -1.33 8.62
N LEU A 63 9.28 -0.09 8.26
CA LEU A 63 10.46 0.24 7.47
C LEU A 63 11.39 1.16 8.30
N PRO A 64 12.13 0.63 9.27
CA PRO A 64 12.82 1.44 10.29
C PRO A 64 14.03 2.22 9.77
N GLY A 65 14.55 1.93 8.58
CA GLY A 65 15.73 2.58 8.06
C GLY A 65 15.94 2.40 6.55
N PRO A 66 16.97 3.01 5.98
CA PRO A 66 17.33 2.84 4.59
C PRO A 66 17.49 1.36 4.20
N ASN A 67 17.14 1.04 2.96
CA ASN A 67 17.21 -0.30 2.37
C ASN A 67 16.29 -1.36 3.00
N THR A 68 15.41 -0.98 3.94
CA THR A 68 14.37 -1.87 4.43
C THR A 68 13.23 -1.97 3.43
N PHE A 69 12.57 -3.13 3.42
CA PHE A 69 11.43 -3.39 2.54
C PHE A 69 10.36 -4.23 3.23
N LEU A 70 9.15 -4.13 2.71
CA LEU A 70 8.04 -5.06 2.96
C LEU A 70 7.29 -5.37 1.66
N THR A 71 6.66 -6.53 1.60
CA THR A 71 5.77 -6.93 0.50
C THR A 71 4.38 -7.18 1.02
N THR A 72 3.38 -6.90 0.19
CA THR A 72 1.96 -7.17 0.48
C THR A 72 1.20 -7.53 -0.81
N GLU A 73 0.13 -8.31 -0.66
CA GLU A 73 -0.75 -8.73 -1.76
C GLU A 73 -2.23 -8.46 -1.43
N TYR A 74 -2.53 -7.55 -0.49
CA TYR A 74 -3.88 -7.44 0.09
C TYR A 74 -4.95 -6.84 -0.82
N PHE A 75 -4.60 -6.14 -1.91
CA PHE A 75 -5.61 -5.47 -2.77
C PHE A 75 -5.51 -5.87 -4.24
N GLY A 76 -5.13 -7.11 -4.51
CA GLY A 76 -5.05 -7.64 -5.88
C GLY A 76 -3.83 -7.15 -6.67
N VAL A 77 -3.02 -6.24 -6.10
CA VAL A 77 -1.75 -5.79 -6.69
C VAL A 77 -0.62 -6.19 -5.75
N PRO A 78 0.33 -7.01 -6.19
CA PRO A 78 1.51 -7.31 -5.39
C PRO A 78 2.39 -6.06 -5.28
N VAL A 79 2.63 -5.60 -4.05
CA VAL A 79 3.39 -4.37 -3.76
C VAL A 79 4.73 -4.72 -3.13
N LEU A 80 5.78 -4.08 -3.61
CA LEU A 80 7.10 -3.98 -2.97
C LEU A 80 7.27 -2.56 -2.47
N ALA A 81 7.15 -2.38 -1.16
CA ALA A 81 7.35 -1.12 -0.46
C ALA A 81 8.76 -1.07 0.11
N VAL A 82 9.49 0.00 -0.14
CA VAL A 82 10.91 0.12 0.22
C VAL A 82 11.24 1.49 0.83
N ARG A 83 12.28 1.55 1.65
CA ARG A 83 13.03 2.79 1.84
C ARG A 83 14.28 2.74 0.96
N ASP A 84 14.45 3.77 0.13
CA ASP A 84 15.66 3.89 -0.68
C ASP A 84 16.91 4.12 0.20
N SER A 85 18.08 4.24 -0.42
CA SER A 85 19.34 4.47 0.29
C SER A 85 19.40 5.78 1.09
N LYS A 86 18.49 6.72 0.82
CA LYS A 86 18.33 8.00 1.51
C LYS A 86 17.22 7.98 2.56
N GLY A 87 16.57 6.82 2.76
CA GLY A 87 15.45 6.65 3.67
C GLY A 87 14.09 7.14 3.16
N LYS A 88 14.00 7.55 1.88
CA LYS A 88 12.72 7.95 1.29
C LYS A 88 11.85 6.73 1.01
N PHE A 89 10.58 6.80 1.41
CA PHE A 89 9.59 5.77 1.11
C PHE A 89 9.19 5.79 -0.37
N LYS A 90 9.19 4.62 -0.98
CA LYS A 90 8.74 4.34 -2.35
C LYS A 90 7.99 3.03 -2.41
N ALA A 91 7.13 2.86 -3.41
CA ALA A 91 6.45 1.59 -3.66
C ALA A 91 6.44 1.26 -5.15
N TYR A 92 6.52 -0.02 -5.43
CA TYR A 92 6.53 -0.57 -6.78
C TYR A 92 5.57 -1.75 -6.87
N ALA A 93 5.04 -2.01 -8.06
CA ALA A 93 4.47 -3.31 -8.34
C ALA A 93 5.57 -4.37 -8.20
N ASN A 94 5.35 -5.37 -7.35
CA ASN A 94 6.30 -6.47 -7.09
C ASN A 94 6.30 -7.48 -8.23
N VAL A 95 6.49 -6.98 -9.45
CA VAL A 95 6.35 -7.73 -10.71
C VAL A 95 7.53 -7.45 -11.60
N CYS A 96 8.25 -8.49 -12.01
CA CYS A 96 9.41 -8.38 -12.88
C CYS A 96 8.99 -7.90 -14.28
N ALA A 97 9.63 -6.84 -14.76
CA ALA A 97 9.38 -6.27 -16.09
C ALA A 97 9.67 -7.24 -17.26
N HIS A 98 10.39 -8.33 -17.00
CA HIS A 98 10.70 -9.33 -18.02
C HIS A 98 9.50 -10.23 -18.35
N ARG A 99 8.96 -10.96 -17.37
CA ARG A 99 7.87 -11.95 -17.56
C ARG A 99 6.87 -12.01 -16.41
N GLY A 100 6.69 -10.94 -15.65
CA GLY A 100 5.63 -10.85 -14.68
C GLY A 100 5.79 -11.66 -13.39
N VAL A 101 6.95 -12.26 -13.13
CA VAL A 101 7.21 -13.05 -11.92
C VAL A 101 7.42 -12.10 -10.73
N THR A 102 6.95 -12.49 -9.54
CA THR A 102 7.23 -11.78 -8.28
C THR A 102 8.73 -11.63 -8.07
N VAL A 103 9.17 -10.39 -7.83
CA VAL A 103 10.61 -10.07 -7.68
C VAL A 103 11.11 -10.41 -6.30
N GLU A 104 10.34 -10.09 -5.25
CA GLU A 104 10.68 -10.36 -3.85
C GLU A 104 9.55 -11.13 -3.18
N ALA A 105 9.87 -12.34 -2.72
CA ALA A 105 8.93 -13.24 -2.06
C ALA A 105 8.92 -13.13 -0.53
N ASN A 106 10.01 -12.59 0.08
CA ASN A 106 10.05 -12.40 1.52
C ASN A 106 9.14 -11.25 1.92
N LYS A 107 8.42 -11.43 3.03
CA LYS A 107 7.47 -10.43 3.52
C LYS A 107 8.12 -9.13 3.98
N ARG A 108 9.35 -9.18 4.48
CA ARG A 108 10.13 -8.01 4.91
C ARG A 108 11.62 -8.34 5.04
N GLY A 109 12.45 -7.31 5.07
CA GLY A 109 13.89 -7.46 5.26
C GLY A 109 14.64 -6.19 4.94
N GLU A 110 15.95 -6.33 4.74
CA GLU A 110 16.86 -5.26 4.32
C GLU A 110 17.65 -5.73 3.10
N LYS A 111 17.57 -4.99 2.00
CA LYS A 111 18.27 -5.26 0.74
C LYS A 111 18.51 -3.96 -0.03
N THR A 112 19.66 -3.87 -0.68
CA THR A 112 20.00 -2.79 -1.62
C THR A 112 19.60 -3.14 -3.06
N ARG A 113 19.27 -4.40 -3.32
CA ARG A 113 18.92 -4.93 -4.66
C ARG A 113 17.94 -6.08 -4.55
N PHE A 114 17.05 -6.18 -5.52
CA PHE A 114 16.05 -7.22 -5.66
C PHE A 114 16.29 -7.96 -6.97
N SER A 115 16.63 -9.25 -6.88
CA SER A 115 16.89 -10.09 -8.05
C SER A 115 15.72 -11.03 -8.30
N CYS A 116 15.13 -10.94 -9.48
CA CYS A 116 14.06 -11.84 -9.89
C CYS A 116 14.53 -13.30 -9.86
N PRO A 117 13.84 -14.20 -9.16
CA PRO A 117 14.29 -15.60 -9.01
C PRO A 117 14.25 -16.39 -10.31
N PHE A 118 13.51 -15.90 -11.31
CA PHE A 118 13.33 -16.64 -12.57
C PHE A 118 14.53 -16.49 -13.53
N HIS A 119 14.92 -15.24 -13.84
CA HIS A 119 16.02 -15.00 -14.81
C HIS A 119 17.08 -14.02 -14.31
N GLY A 120 17.11 -13.71 -13.01
CA GLY A 120 18.15 -12.90 -12.42
C GLY A 120 18.13 -11.40 -12.80
N TRP A 121 17.02 -10.90 -13.37
CA TRP A 121 16.89 -9.45 -13.55
C TRP A 121 16.91 -8.77 -12.21
N THR A 122 17.82 -7.79 -12.05
CA THR A 122 18.13 -7.19 -10.76
C THR A 122 17.78 -5.71 -10.77
N PHE A 123 17.04 -5.29 -9.77
CA PHE A 123 16.56 -3.92 -9.56
C PHE A 123 17.18 -3.33 -8.29
N ASN A 124 17.43 -2.03 -8.28
CA ASN A 124 17.82 -1.31 -7.07
C ASN A 124 16.58 -0.81 -6.29
N ASN A 125 16.81 -0.14 -5.17
CA ASN A 125 15.75 0.44 -4.33
C ASN A 125 15.07 1.67 -4.96
N ASP A 126 15.60 2.17 -6.08
CA ASP A 126 14.97 3.20 -6.91
C ASP A 126 14.11 2.60 -8.03
N GLY A 127 13.95 1.27 -8.05
CA GLY A 127 13.18 0.53 -9.04
C GLY A 127 13.87 0.37 -10.39
N GLU A 128 15.09 0.85 -10.55
CA GLU A 128 15.83 0.81 -11.81
C GLU A 128 16.39 -0.60 -12.08
N LEU A 129 16.34 -1.04 -13.33
CA LEU A 129 17.02 -2.27 -13.76
C LEU A 129 18.53 -2.03 -13.79
N VAL A 130 19.26 -2.58 -12.81
CA VAL A 130 20.73 -2.41 -12.73
C VAL A 130 21.50 -3.54 -13.41
N GLY A 131 20.90 -4.72 -13.54
CA GLY A 131 21.57 -5.86 -14.17
C GLY A 131 20.61 -6.90 -14.72
N TYR A 132 21.06 -7.60 -15.75
CA TYR A 132 20.41 -8.79 -16.28
C TYR A 132 21.46 -9.75 -16.84
N PRO A 133 21.33 -11.08 -16.65
CA PRO A 133 22.21 -12.08 -17.23
C PRO A 133 22.01 -12.23 -18.73
N LYS A 134 22.93 -12.92 -19.41
CA LYS A 134 22.82 -13.31 -20.82
C LYS A 134 22.56 -12.15 -21.76
N LYS A 135 23.34 -11.08 -21.62
CA LYS A 135 23.25 -9.87 -22.43
C LYS A 135 23.35 -10.16 -23.94
N ASP A 136 24.13 -11.17 -24.30
CA ASP A 136 24.29 -11.69 -25.65
C ASP A 136 22.99 -12.20 -26.28
N GLN A 137 22.04 -12.69 -25.45
CA GLN A 137 20.75 -13.22 -25.91
C GLN A 137 19.66 -12.14 -26.01
N PHE A 138 19.78 -11.07 -25.25
CA PHE A 138 18.80 -9.96 -25.25
C PHE A 138 19.15 -8.83 -26.21
N GLY A 139 20.41 -8.78 -26.68
CA GLY A 139 20.93 -7.60 -27.37
C GLY A 139 21.06 -6.38 -26.44
N GLU A 140 21.21 -5.22 -27.02
CA GLU A 140 21.22 -3.96 -26.27
C GLU A 140 19.78 -3.56 -25.93
N ILE A 141 19.49 -3.48 -24.63
CA ILE A 141 18.20 -3.00 -24.12
C ILE A 141 18.39 -1.66 -23.39
N ASP A 142 17.46 -0.75 -23.58
CA ASP A 142 17.39 0.46 -22.77
C ASP A 142 16.85 0.10 -21.38
N LYS A 143 17.74 0.02 -20.38
CA LYS A 143 17.38 -0.34 -19.01
C LYS A 143 16.34 0.58 -18.39
N ALA A 144 16.27 1.85 -18.80
CA ALA A 144 15.29 2.80 -18.28
C ALA A 144 13.84 2.38 -18.58
N CYS A 145 13.65 1.65 -19.69
CA CYS A 145 12.32 1.14 -20.07
C CYS A 145 11.86 -0.08 -19.24
N TYR A 146 12.77 -0.73 -18.52
CA TYR A 146 12.53 -2.02 -17.85
C TYR A 146 12.65 -1.96 -16.32
N GLY A 147 12.55 -0.78 -15.72
CA GLY A 147 12.43 -0.63 -14.28
C GLY A 147 11.15 -1.23 -13.72
N LEU A 148 11.13 -1.43 -12.40
CA LEU A 148 9.89 -1.75 -11.67
C LEU A 148 8.88 -0.63 -11.89
N LYS A 149 7.60 -0.98 -11.93
CA LYS A 149 6.54 0.01 -12.11
C LYS A 149 6.25 0.68 -10.79
N GLU A 150 6.56 1.97 -10.69
CA GLU A 150 6.29 2.77 -9.51
C GLU A 150 4.79 2.95 -9.30
N LEU A 151 4.37 2.85 -8.04
CA LEU A 151 3.02 3.11 -7.57
C LEU A 151 3.03 4.42 -6.78
N PRO A 152 1.96 5.24 -6.87
CA PRO A 152 1.84 6.41 -6.00
C PRO A 152 1.92 5.99 -4.54
N ALA A 153 2.85 6.60 -3.80
CA ALA A 153 3.14 6.22 -2.44
C ALA A 153 3.48 7.44 -1.58
N THR A 154 3.04 7.43 -0.34
CA THR A 154 3.36 8.48 0.61
C THR A 154 3.36 7.96 2.04
N GLU A 155 4.14 8.59 2.90
CA GLU A 155 4.16 8.33 4.33
C GLU A 155 3.50 9.50 5.06
N LYS A 156 2.40 9.24 5.78
CA LYS A 156 1.67 10.27 6.51
C LYS A 156 0.93 9.67 7.72
N PHE A 157 0.87 10.39 8.80
CA PHE A 157 0.20 9.98 10.05
C PHE A 157 0.73 8.68 10.69
N GLY A 158 2.00 8.33 10.44
CA GLY A 158 2.60 7.08 10.93
C GLY A 158 2.27 5.84 10.10
N PHE A 159 1.65 6.02 8.92
CA PHE A 159 1.28 4.95 7.99
C PHE A 159 1.97 5.12 6.64
N LEU A 160 2.18 3.98 5.99
CA LEU A 160 2.67 3.85 4.63
C LEU A 160 1.46 3.64 3.71
N TRP A 161 1.19 4.62 2.85
CA TRP A 161 0.05 4.62 1.92
C TRP A 161 0.53 4.34 0.52
N VAL A 162 -0.16 3.46 -0.18
CA VAL A 162 0.10 3.12 -1.59
C VAL A 162 -1.22 3.07 -2.35
N HIS A 163 -1.25 3.68 -3.53
CA HIS A 163 -2.39 3.55 -4.42
C HIS A 163 -2.17 2.35 -5.36
N PRO A 164 -3.13 1.40 -5.47
CA PRO A 164 -2.96 0.21 -6.30
C PRO A 164 -2.87 0.52 -7.79
N SER A 165 -3.49 1.60 -8.25
CA SER A 165 -3.38 2.08 -9.63
C SER A 165 -2.21 3.05 -9.78
N ARG A 166 -1.40 2.85 -10.84
CA ARG A 166 -0.27 3.75 -11.18
C ARG A 166 -0.71 5.18 -11.51
N ASN A 167 -1.92 5.35 -11.98
CA ASN A 167 -2.49 6.65 -12.34
C ASN A 167 -3.33 7.25 -11.20
N GLY A 168 -3.40 6.57 -10.06
CA GLY A 168 -4.13 7.05 -8.90
C GLY A 168 -3.46 8.24 -8.22
N SER A 169 -4.22 8.95 -7.41
CA SER A 169 -3.72 10.05 -6.58
C SER A 169 -3.96 9.75 -5.11
N ILE A 170 -3.10 10.30 -4.25
CA ILE A 170 -3.27 10.20 -2.80
C ILE A 170 -3.61 11.59 -2.29
N ASN A 171 -4.87 11.78 -1.89
CA ASN A 171 -5.37 13.01 -1.31
C ASN A 171 -5.84 12.75 0.13
N PHE A 172 -5.46 13.62 1.07
CA PHE A 172 -5.85 13.54 2.49
C PHE A 172 -6.70 14.72 2.93
N ASP A 173 -7.06 15.60 2.00
CA ASP A 173 -7.81 16.82 2.29
C ASP A 173 -9.32 16.67 2.00
N GLU A 174 -9.73 15.48 1.55
CA GLU A 174 -11.12 15.08 1.32
C GLU A 174 -11.76 14.40 2.52
#